data_220e756dacbc1dcaba2f0e91bde7063d
#
_entry.id   220e756dacbc1dcaba2f0e91bde7063d
#
_cell.length_a   1.000
_cell.length_b   1.000
_cell.length_c   1.000
_cell.angle_alpha   90.00
_cell.angle_beta   90.00
_cell.angle_gamma   90.00
#
_symmetry.space_group_name_H-M   'P 1'
#
loop_
_entity.id
_entity.type
_entity.pdbx_description
1 polymer ?
#
loop_
_entity_poly.entity_id
_entity_poly.type
_entity_poly.pdbx_seq_one_letter_code
_entity_poly.pdbx_strand_id
1 'polypeptide(L)'
;NLLHACKKGCRCCGPACWTGRADAVMLWRSAPYSRELVITGPGPVGSSILNANQLESGMAAGPRIQLFRKDACGSAIEFGYLGAWSFQSEKLLPDTGALSAYAASDLIGNSSSFETGTANLTSSIQTIEVNSRTPMAAGNVQFICGVRWLEWTESFALNTTTGPIVTDDWSSRTVNNLYGGQIGIDALLYSNRWLHVESVLKGGAYWNEALSRQIYQQNGAGVEISGYDSPSPAAFVGELGFT
;
A
#
# COMPACT_ATOMS: atom_id res chain seq x y z
N ASN A 1 24.96 15.70 -20.73
CA ASN A 1 24.90 17.15 -21.03
C ASN A 1 23.52 17.53 -21.62
N LEU A 2 22.46 17.54 -20.80
CA LEU A 2 21.10 17.94 -21.21
C LEU A 2 20.54 19.09 -20.36
N LEU A 3 21.40 19.80 -19.65
CA LEU A 3 21.03 21.02 -18.93
C LEU A 3 21.54 22.23 -19.71
N HIS A 4 20.85 22.59 -20.79
CA HIS A 4 20.97 23.94 -21.34
C HIS A 4 20.10 24.85 -20.48
N ALA A 5 20.76 25.63 -19.62
CA ALA A 5 20.09 26.70 -18.90
C ALA A 5 19.39 27.64 -19.90
N CYS A 6 18.09 27.77 -19.80
CA CYS A 6 17.32 28.80 -20.49
C CYS A 6 17.87 30.17 -20.08
N LYS A 7 18.68 30.81 -20.94
CA LYS A 7 19.07 32.21 -20.79
C LYS A 7 17.81 33.08 -20.89
N LYS A 8 17.74 34.11 -20.02
CA LYS A 8 16.67 35.14 -20.06
C LYS A 8 16.42 35.61 -21.51
N GLY A 9 15.22 35.36 -22.00
CA GLY A 9 14.81 35.74 -23.36
C GLY A 9 14.50 34.61 -24.32
N CYS A 10 14.59 33.35 -23.94
CA CYS A 10 14.25 32.22 -24.82
C CYS A 10 12.74 32.17 -25.11
N ARG A 11 12.37 32.45 -26.35
CA ARG A 11 11.15 31.85 -26.90
C ARG A 11 11.39 30.35 -26.99
N CYS A 12 10.67 29.57 -26.16
CA CYS A 12 10.77 28.11 -26.15
C CYS A 12 10.17 27.56 -27.47
N CYS A 13 10.99 27.39 -28.48
CA CYS A 13 10.59 26.98 -29.84
C CYS A 13 11.11 25.60 -30.23
N GLY A 14 11.37 24.70 -29.26
CA GLY A 14 11.67 23.30 -29.52
C GLY A 14 10.42 22.42 -29.52
N PRO A 15 10.38 21.33 -30.33
CA PRO A 15 9.30 20.36 -30.24
C PRO A 15 9.29 19.69 -28.86
N ALA A 16 8.08 19.45 -28.31
CA ALA A 16 7.92 18.68 -27.08
C ALA A 16 8.52 17.27 -27.26
N CYS A 17 9.28 16.83 -26.27
CA CYS A 17 9.95 15.52 -26.32
C CYS A 17 9.29 14.57 -25.29
N TRP A 18 9.02 13.34 -25.71
CA TRP A 18 8.57 12.26 -24.83
C TRP A 18 9.77 11.45 -24.36
N THR A 19 9.80 11.16 -23.08
CA THR A 19 10.77 10.24 -22.49
C THR A 19 10.06 9.29 -21.55
N GLY A 20 10.48 8.03 -21.51
CA GLY A 20 9.95 7.01 -20.62
C GLY A 20 11.05 6.50 -19.68
N ARG A 21 10.61 6.07 -18.50
CA ARG A 21 11.44 5.41 -17.50
C ARG A 21 10.69 4.22 -16.95
N ALA A 22 11.39 3.11 -16.70
CA ALA A 22 10.85 1.94 -16.04
C ALA A 22 11.86 1.48 -15.00
N ASP A 23 11.40 1.31 -13.77
CA ASP A 23 12.20 0.90 -12.62
C ASP A 23 11.53 -0.27 -11.91
N ALA A 24 12.31 -1.03 -11.13
CA ALA A 24 11.80 -1.93 -10.11
C ALA A 24 11.83 -1.19 -8.77
N VAL A 25 10.70 -1.19 -8.06
CA VAL A 25 10.58 -0.58 -6.74
C VAL A 25 10.43 -1.68 -5.71
N MET A 26 11.16 -1.56 -4.62
CA MET A 26 11.04 -2.43 -3.45
C MET A 26 10.40 -1.61 -2.33
N LEU A 27 9.32 -2.12 -1.79
CA LEU A 27 8.57 -1.50 -0.70
C LEU A 27 8.60 -2.40 0.53
N TRP A 28 8.77 -1.80 1.70
CA TRP A 28 8.68 -2.48 2.98
C TRP A 28 7.42 -2.04 3.68
N ARG A 29 6.75 -3.00 4.29
CA ARG A 29 5.60 -2.74 5.12
C ARG A 29 5.97 -2.97 6.59
N SER A 30 5.68 -2.00 7.45
CA SER A 30 5.72 -2.21 8.89
C SER A 30 4.59 -3.14 9.32
N ALA A 31 4.81 -3.86 10.42
CA ALA A 31 3.78 -4.68 11.04
C ALA A 31 2.53 -3.85 11.35
N PRO A 32 1.32 -4.44 11.26
CA PRO A 32 0.09 -3.81 11.71
C PRO A 32 0.15 -3.41 13.18
N TYR A 33 -0.76 -2.54 13.62
CA TYR A 33 -0.92 -2.27 15.05
C TYR A 33 -1.25 -3.55 15.82
N SER A 34 -0.78 -3.61 17.07
CA SER A 34 -1.05 -4.72 17.96
C SER A 34 -2.55 -4.85 18.21
N ARG A 35 -3.14 -5.95 17.77
CA ARG A 35 -4.52 -6.34 18.01
C ARG A 35 -4.57 -7.85 18.16
N GLU A 36 -5.21 -8.34 19.19
CA GLU A 36 -5.42 -9.76 19.38
C GLU A 36 -6.36 -10.31 18.31
N LEU A 37 -5.94 -11.35 17.63
CA LEU A 37 -6.71 -12.04 16.59
C LEU A 37 -7.18 -13.41 17.07
N VAL A 38 -6.34 -14.12 17.82
CA VAL A 38 -6.62 -15.45 18.35
C VAL A 38 -6.13 -15.53 19.80
N ILE A 39 -6.97 -16.06 20.68
CA ILE A 39 -6.70 -16.27 22.09
C ILE A 39 -6.95 -17.72 22.48
N THR A 40 -6.40 -18.16 23.62
CA THR A 40 -6.72 -19.45 24.23
C THR A 40 -7.99 -19.38 25.04
N GLY A 41 -8.83 -20.40 24.97
CA GLY A 41 -10.04 -20.56 25.81
C GLY A 41 -11.22 -19.69 25.33
N PRO A 42 -12.42 -19.90 25.90
CA PRO A 42 -13.60 -19.18 25.55
C PRO A 42 -13.62 -17.77 26.19
N GLY A 43 -13.84 -16.73 25.36
CA GLY A 43 -14.06 -15.37 25.80
C GLY A 43 -12.78 -14.51 25.99
N PRO A 44 -12.91 -13.28 26.46
CA PRO A 44 -11.84 -12.27 26.42
C PRO A 44 -10.74 -12.44 27.47
N VAL A 45 -10.73 -13.54 28.23
CA VAL A 45 -9.80 -13.77 29.36
C VAL A 45 -8.63 -14.70 29.02
N GLY A 46 -8.53 -15.14 27.77
CA GLY A 46 -7.47 -16.05 27.34
C GLY A 46 -6.12 -15.37 27.10
N SER A 47 -5.07 -16.17 26.97
CA SER A 47 -3.76 -15.66 26.55
C SER A 47 -3.72 -15.47 25.04
N SER A 48 -3.17 -14.35 24.56
CA SER A 48 -3.03 -14.08 23.13
C SER A 48 -2.08 -15.09 22.48
N ILE A 49 -2.57 -15.79 21.46
CA ILE A 49 -1.81 -16.74 20.64
C ILE A 49 -1.36 -16.10 19.34
N LEU A 50 -2.24 -15.32 18.72
CA LEU A 50 -1.91 -14.56 17.52
C LEU A 50 -2.31 -13.11 17.70
N ASN A 51 -1.34 -12.25 17.52
CA ASN A 51 -1.53 -10.81 17.46
C ASN A 51 -1.28 -10.31 16.03
N ALA A 52 -2.03 -9.30 15.58
CA ALA A 52 -1.89 -8.74 14.24
C ALA A 52 -0.47 -8.29 13.92
N ASN A 53 0.26 -7.75 14.89
CA ASN A 53 1.66 -7.32 14.71
C ASN A 53 2.65 -8.47 14.46
N GLN A 54 2.24 -9.72 14.64
CA GLN A 54 3.03 -10.91 14.31
C GLN A 54 2.90 -11.32 12.83
N LEU A 55 1.97 -10.70 12.10
CA LEU A 55 1.78 -10.89 10.66
C LEU A 55 2.63 -9.87 9.88
N GLU A 56 3.94 -10.00 9.99
CA GLU A 56 4.89 -9.16 9.27
C GLU A 56 4.97 -9.60 7.81
N SER A 57 4.69 -8.69 6.90
CA SER A 57 4.62 -9.00 5.46
C SER A 57 5.95 -8.78 4.71
N GLY A 58 6.99 -8.33 5.38
CA GLY A 58 8.31 -8.16 4.78
C GLY A 58 8.33 -7.14 3.63
N MET A 59 8.98 -7.54 2.53
CA MET A 59 9.21 -6.71 1.35
C MET A 59 8.38 -7.21 0.17
N ALA A 60 7.82 -6.28 -0.61
CA ALA A 60 7.24 -6.54 -1.92
C ALA A 60 7.95 -5.73 -2.98
N ALA A 61 8.09 -6.31 -4.18
CA ALA A 61 8.64 -5.62 -5.33
C ALA A 61 7.57 -5.45 -6.41
N GLY A 62 7.73 -4.40 -7.22
CA GLY A 62 6.83 -4.16 -8.33
C GLY A 62 7.38 -3.14 -9.32
N PRO A 63 6.78 -3.03 -10.50
CA PRO A 63 7.20 -2.08 -11.51
C PRO A 63 6.75 -0.64 -11.18
N ARG A 64 7.63 0.31 -11.51
CA ARG A 64 7.28 1.72 -11.64
C ARG A 64 7.53 2.14 -13.08
N ILE A 65 6.53 2.71 -13.71
CA ILE A 65 6.60 3.20 -15.08
C ILE A 65 6.25 4.68 -15.06
N GLN A 66 7.10 5.50 -15.68
CA GLN A 66 6.92 6.94 -15.76
C GLN A 66 7.09 7.40 -17.21
N LEU A 67 6.18 8.24 -17.66
CA LEU A 67 6.20 8.85 -18.99
C LEU A 67 6.21 10.36 -18.83
N PHE A 68 7.18 11.01 -19.42
CA PHE A 68 7.37 12.45 -19.33
C PHE A 68 7.18 13.10 -20.70
N ARG A 69 6.38 14.14 -20.73
CA ARG A 69 6.32 15.08 -21.86
C ARG A 69 7.01 16.37 -21.47
N LYS A 70 8.23 16.54 -21.95
CA LYS A 70 9.07 17.71 -21.64
C LYS A 70 8.87 18.82 -22.65
N ASP A 71 8.81 20.05 -22.18
CA ASP A 71 8.87 21.23 -23.04
C ASP A 71 10.32 21.73 -23.23
N ALA A 72 10.50 22.70 -24.09
CA ALA A 72 11.82 23.26 -24.36
C ALA A 72 12.39 24.09 -23.19
N CYS A 73 11.58 24.47 -22.20
CA CYS A 73 11.98 25.21 -21.02
C CYS A 73 12.39 24.30 -19.86
N GLY A 74 12.32 22.97 -20.06
CA GLY A 74 12.67 21.97 -19.06
C GLY A 74 11.55 21.63 -18.09
N SER A 75 10.35 22.23 -18.21
CA SER A 75 9.17 21.77 -17.51
C SER A 75 8.66 20.50 -18.15
N ALA A 76 7.98 19.66 -17.36
CA ALA A 76 7.41 18.42 -17.88
C ALA A 76 6.05 18.12 -17.25
N ILE A 77 5.23 17.40 -18.01
CA ILE A 77 4.09 16.67 -17.48
C ILE A 77 4.55 15.22 -17.33
N GLU A 78 4.34 14.65 -16.15
CA GLU A 78 4.65 13.27 -15.80
C GLU A 78 3.36 12.48 -15.64
N PHE A 79 3.31 11.30 -16.23
CA PHE A 79 2.33 10.25 -15.97
C PHE A 79 3.06 9.09 -15.32
N GLY A 80 2.66 8.72 -14.11
CA GLY A 80 3.31 7.68 -13.33
C GLY A 80 2.35 6.55 -12.99
N TYR A 81 2.84 5.32 -13.03
CA TYR A 81 2.22 4.13 -12.46
C TYR A 81 3.23 3.41 -11.58
N LEU A 82 2.78 2.95 -10.42
CA LEU A 82 3.52 2.06 -9.54
C LEU A 82 2.58 0.98 -9.04
N GLY A 83 3.01 -0.27 -9.08
CA GLY A 83 2.29 -1.38 -8.49
C GLY A 83 3.25 -2.29 -7.72
N ALA A 84 2.92 -2.60 -6.48
CA ALA A 84 3.61 -3.59 -5.68
C ALA A 84 2.57 -4.58 -5.15
N TRP A 85 2.67 -5.81 -5.61
CA TRP A 85 1.74 -6.88 -5.29
C TRP A 85 2.42 -7.90 -4.39
N SER A 86 1.62 -8.52 -3.50
CA SER A 86 2.06 -9.69 -2.73
C SER A 86 2.97 -9.39 -1.54
N PHE A 87 2.62 -8.39 -0.72
CA PHE A 87 3.01 -8.48 0.68
C PHE A 87 2.25 -9.66 1.29
N GLN A 88 2.94 -10.70 1.72
CA GLN A 88 2.34 -11.92 2.25
C GLN A 88 2.93 -12.26 3.61
N SER A 89 2.08 -12.67 4.52
CA SER A 89 2.46 -13.24 5.81
C SER A 89 1.54 -14.41 6.12
N GLU A 90 2.12 -15.51 6.54
CA GLU A 90 1.41 -16.71 6.95
C GLU A 90 1.87 -17.14 8.33
N LYS A 91 0.92 -17.51 9.19
CA LYS A 91 1.18 -18.01 10.53
C LYS A 91 0.35 -19.26 10.80
N LEU A 92 1.03 -20.34 11.10
CA LEU A 92 0.40 -21.56 11.61
C LEU A 92 0.11 -21.38 13.11
N LEU A 93 -1.11 -21.71 13.51
CA LEU A 93 -1.54 -21.70 14.89
C LEU A 93 -1.31 -23.08 15.50
N PRO A 94 -0.68 -23.15 16.69
CA PRO A 94 -0.41 -24.42 17.34
C PRO A 94 -1.72 -25.09 17.78
N ASP A 95 -1.74 -26.41 17.76
CA ASP A 95 -2.79 -27.20 18.40
C ASP A 95 -2.64 -27.08 19.92
N THR A 96 -3.50 -26.30 20.54
CA THR A 96 -3.55 -26.13 22.02
C THR A 96 -4.85 -26.69 22.61
N GLY A 97 -5.69 -27.32 21.79
CA GLY A 97 -6.94 -27.97 22.18
C GLY A 97 -8.13 -27.03 22.41
N ALA A 98 -7.94 -25.72 22.48
CA ALA A 98 -9.02 -24.75 22.60
C ALA A 98 -8.54 -23.34 22.22
N LEU A 99 -8.68 -22.97 20.97
CA LEU A 99 -8.43 -21.62 20.46
C LEU A 99 -9.76 -20.90 20.18
N SER A 100 -9.78 -19.59 20.27
CA SER A 100 -10.94 -18.77 19.94
C SER A 100 -10.54 -17.60 19.05
N ALA A 101 -11.26 -17.38 17.97
CA ALA A 101 -11.07 -16.24 17.08
C ALA A 101 -11.69 -14.98 17.71
N TYR A 102 -10.88 -14.15 18.36
CA TYR A 102 -11.34 -12.96 19.06
C TYR A 102 -11.87 -11.87 18.13
N ALA A 103 -11.19 -11.65 17.00
CA ALA A 103 -11.61 -10.63 16.04
C ALA A 103 -12.96 -10.95 15.35
N ALA A 104 -13.33 -12.22 15.26
CA ALA A 104 -14.62 -12.64 14.72
C ALA A 104 -15.74 -12.56 15.77
N SER A 105 -15.43 -12.65 17.07
CA SER A 105 -16.43 -12.64 18.15
C SER A 105 -17.18 -11.33 18.28
N ASP A 106 -16.52 -10.19 18.00
CA ASP A 106 -17.14 -8.86 18.05
C ASP A 106 -18.23 -8.69 16.98
N LEU A 107 -18.17 -9.46 15.90
CA LEU A 107 -19.08 -9.33 14.76
C LEU A 107 -20.18 -10.39 14.73
N ILE A 108 -19.91 -11.58 15.26
CA ILE A 108 -20.80 -12.75 15.11
C ILE A 108 -21.40 -13.19 16.44
N GLY A 109 -20.93 -12.62 17.57
CA GLY A 109 -21.48 -12.90 18.91
C GLY A 109 -21.18 -14.29 19.47
N ASN A 110 -20.49 -15.15 18.72
CA ASN A 110 -20.05 -16.47 19.15
C ASN A 110 -18.59 -16.69 18.78
N SER A 111 -17.72 -16.80 19.76
CA SER A 111 -16.37 -17.32 19.56
C SER A 111 -16.47 -18.81 19.26
N SER A 112 -16.34 -19.20 17.98
CA SER A 112 -16.14 -20.60 17.67
C SER A 112 -14.81 -21.05 18.27
N SER A 113 -14.80 -22.11 19.05
CA SER A 113 -13.55 -22.72 19.52
C SER A 113 -13.04 -23.67 18.44
N PHE A 114 -11.76 -23.63 18.17
CA PHE A 114 -11.09 -24.50 17.20
C PHE A 114 -9.77 -25.04 17.80
N GLU A 115 -9.23 -26.08 17.19
CA GLU A 115 -8.02 -26.76 17.67
C GLU A 115 -6.77 -26.21 17.01
N THR A 116 -6.81 -26.01 15.72
CA THR A 116 -5.68 -25.52 14.93
C THR A 116 -6.15 -24.63 13.78
N GLY A 117 -5.25 -23.88 13.19
CA GLY A 117 -5.58 -23.01 12.05
C GLY A 117 -4.39 -22.40 11.35
N THR A 118 -4.69 -21.69 10.28
CA THR A 118 -3.71 -20.90 9.51
C THR A 118 -4.24 -19.50 9.30
N ALA A 119 -3.46 -18.51 9.70
CA ALA A 119 -3.75 -17.11 9.46
C ALA A 119 -2.89 -16.59 8.31
N ASN A 120 -3.53 -16.02 7.31
CA ASN A 120 -2.89 -15.43 6.13
C ASN A 120 -3.24 -13.95 6.03
N LEU A 121 -2.23 -13.12 5.82
CA LEU A 121 -2.39 -11.69 5.50
C LEU A 121 -1.73 -11.41 4.16
N THR A 122 -2.49 -10.88 3.22
CA THR A 122 -1.96 -10.39 1.94
C THR A 122 -2.30 -8.93 1.76
N SER A 123 -1.39 -8.16 1.19
CA SER A 123 -1.67 -6.78 0.81
C SER A 123 -1.03 -6.43 -0.52
N SER A 124 -1.63 -5.45 -1.17
CA SER A 124 -1.11 -4.88 -2.40
C SER A 124 -1.32 -3.38 -2.41
N ILE A 125 -0.44 -2.69 -3.12
CA ILE A 125 -0.53 -1.25 -3.35
C ILE A 125 -0.37 -0.99 -4.85
N GLN A 126 -1.19 -0.09 -5.38
CA GLN A 126 -1.03 0.46 -6.71
C GLN A 126 -1.37 1.94 -6.72
N THR A 127 -0.73 2.68 -7.62
CA THR A 127 -0.96 4.11 -7.73
C THR A 127 -0.79 4.60 -9.16
N ILE A 128 -1.63 5.57 -9.52
CA ILE A 128 -1.52 6.33 -10.76
C ILE A 128 -1.39 7.80 -10.37
N GLU A 129 -0.47 8.50 -11.00
CA GLU A 129 -0.24 9.91 -10.74
C GLU A 129 -0.06 10.71 -12.03
N VAL A 130 -0.46 11.97 -11.96
CA VAL A 130 -0.19 12.97 -13.00
C VAL A 130 0.40 14.19 -12.32
N ASN A 131 1.63 14.54 -12.69
CA ASN A 131 2.38 15.62 -12.07
C ASN A 131 2.84 16.64 -13.11
N SER A 132 2.88 17.89 -12.69
CA SER A 132 3.67 18.94 -13.31
C SER A 132 5.03 19.03 -12.64
N ARG A 133 6.10 19.04 -13.40
CA ARG A 133 7.47 19.23 -12.95
C ARG A 133 8.01 20.55 -13.48
N THR A 134 8.52 21.39 -12.59
CA THR A 134 9.04 22.70 -12.95
C THR A 134 10.47 22.86 -12.41
N PRO A 135 11.47 23.18 -13.26
CA PRO A 135 12.83 23.41 -12.81
C PRO A 135 12.89 24.59 -11.83
N MET A 136 13.61 24.42 -10.74
CA MET A 136 13.93 25.50 -9.81
C MET A 136 15.21 26.24 -10.21
N ALA A 137 15.44 27.41 -9.67
CA ALA A 137 16.57 28.27 -10.03
C ALA A 137 17.94 27.61 -9.82
N ALA A 138 18.06 26.62 -8.95
CA ALA A 138 19.28 25.87 -8.70
C ALA A 138 19.69 24.92 -9.85
N GLY A 139 18.80 24.68 -10.82
CA GLY A 139 19.08 23.91 -12.02
C GLY A 139 19.13 22.37 -11.86
N ASN A 140 19.42 21.88 -10.67
CA ASN A 140 19.48 20.47 -10.31
C ASN A 140 18.29 20.01 -9.45
N VAL A 141 17.30 20.88 -9.21
CA VAL A 141 16.11 20.62 -8.43
C VAL A 141 14.88 20.94 -9.26
N GLN A 142 13.87 20.06 -9.20
CA GLN A 142 12.57 20.24 -9.81
C GLN A 142 11.50 20.27 -8.72
N PHE A 143 10.57 21.20 -8.81
CA PHE A 143 9.35 21.19 -8.02
C PHE A 143 8.32 20.29 -8.70
N ILE A 144 7.60 19.50 -7.91
CA ILE A 144 6.55 18.57 -8.36
C ILE A 144 5.23 19.02 -7.73
N CYS A 145 4.18 19.10 -8.54
CA CYS A 145 2.82 19.34 -8.08
C CYS A 145 1.86 18.51 -8.95
N GLY A 146 0.93 17.79 -8.34
CA GLY A 146 0.04 16.94 -9.11
C GLY A 146 -1.08 16.32 -8.32
N VAL A 147 -1.74 15.36 -8.98
CA VAL A 147 -2.81 14.55 -8.41
C VAL A 147 -2.40 13.08 -8.46
N ARG A 148 -2.89 12.32 -7.47
CA ARG A 148 -2.61 10.89 -7.34
C ARG A 148 -3.87 10.15 -6.92
N TRP A 149 -4.09 9.00 -7.52
CA TRP A 149 -4.91 7.93 -7.01
C TRP A 149 -4.00 6.82 -6.48
N LEU A 150 -4.34 6.30 -5.29
CA LEU A 150 -3.64 5.19 -4.66
C LEU A 150 -4.66 4.20 -4.12
N GLU A 151 -4.53 2.96 -4.49
CA GLU A 151 -5.32 1.85 -3.93
C GLU A 151 -4.44 1.00 -3.03
N TRP A 152 -4.94 0.76 -1.83
CA TRP A 152 -4.36 -0.19 -0.88
C TRP A 152 -5.38 -1.26 -0.55
N THR A 153 -5.10 -2.49 -0.97
CA THR A 153 -5.95 -3.65 -0.67
C THR A 153 -5.27 -4.51 0.38
N GLU A 154 -6.02 -4.89 1.39
CA GLU A 154 -5.63 -5.87 2.41
C GLU A 154 -6.64 -7.00 2.45
N SER A 155 -6.16 -8.22 2.54
CA SER A 155 -6.98 -9.43 2.70
C SER A 155 -6.40 -10.27 3.82
N PHE A 156 -7.19 -10.50 4.83
CA PHE A 156 -6.88 -11.40 5.93
C PHE A 156 -7.78 -12.62 5.83
N ALA A 157 -7.21 -13.82 6.01
CA ALA A 157 -7.95 -15.06 6.07
C ALA A 157 -7.48 -15.88 7.27
N LEU A 158 -8.42 -16.40 8.03
CA LEU A 158 -8.20 -17.33 9.12
C LEU A 158 -8.99 -18.61 8.81
N ASN A 159 -8.28 -19.67 8.46
CA ASN A 159 -8.83 -20.99 8.22
C ASN A 159 -8.59 -21.82 9.46
N THR A 160 -9.65 -22.39 10.03
CA THR A 160 -9.58 -23.12 11.31
C THR A 160 -10.16 -24.50 11.17
N THR A 161 -9.72 -25.42 12.02
CA THR A 161 -10.17 -26.81 12.02
C THR A 161 -10.48 -27.24 13.45
N THR A 162 -11.62 -27.94 13.62
CA THR A 162 -12.05 -28.54 14.88
C THR A 162 -12.34 -30.00 14.63
N GLY A 163 -11.49 -30.90 15.17
CA GLY A 163 -11.57 -32.32 14.88
C GLY A 163 -11.40 -32.63 13.38
N PRO A 164 -11.78 -33.83 12.91
CA PRO A 164 -11.51 -34.26 11.54
C PRO A 164 -12.47 -33.66 10.48
N ILE A 165 -13.53 -32.96 10.87
CA ILE A 165 -14.66 -32.68 9.96
C ILE A 165 -15.11 -31.20 9.96
N VAL A 166 -14.85 -30.42 11.00
CA VAL A 166 -15.36 -29.05 11.10
C VAL A 166 -14.30 -28.07 10.65
N THR A 167 -14.60 -27.34 9.59
CA THR A 167 -13.75 -26.25 9.10
C THR A 167 -14.52 -24.93 9.17
N ASP A 168 -13.94 -23.96 9.84
CA ASP A 168 -14.45 -22.59 9.89
C ASP A 168 -13.46 -21.68 9.16
N ASP A 169 -13.98 -20.92 8.21
CA ASP A 169 -13.20 -19.97 7.42
C ASP A 169 -13.71 -18.55 7.71
N TRP A 170 -12.82 -17.68 8.12
CA TRP A 170 -13.10 -16.28 8.23
C TRP A 170 -12.17 -15.48 7.33
N SER A 171 -12.74 -14.60 6.51
CA SER A 171 -11.99 -13.72 5.65
C SER A 171 -12.48 -12.27 5.80
N SER A 172 -11.53 -11.35 5.78
CA SER A 172 -11.78 -9.91 5.79
C SER A 172 -10.98 -9.27 4.67
N ARG A 173 -11.64 -8.52 3.82
CA ARG A 173 -10.98 -7.74 2.76
C ARG A 173 -11.32 -6.28 2.91
N THR A 174 -10.30 -5.44 2.92
CA THR A 174 -10.42 -3.98 2.96
C THR A 174 -9.74 -3.39 1.74
N VAL A 175 -10.44 -2.50 1.06
CA VAL A 175 -9.90 -1.73 -0.07
C VAL A 175 -10.01 -0.25 0.30
N ASN A 176 -8.87 0.44 0.31
CA ASN A 176 -8.78 1.87 0.53
C ASN A 176 -8.41 2.53 -0.80
N ASN A 177 -9.28 3.39 -1.30
CA ASN A 177 -9.04 4.23 -2.46
C ASN A 177 -8.76 5.67 -2.01
N LEU A 178 -7.56 6.13 -2.23
CA LEU A 178 -7.11 7.46 -1.85
C LEU A 178 -7.00 8.34 -3.10
N TYR A 179 -7.74 9.44 -3.11
CA TYR A 179 -7.73 10.44 -4.18
C TYR A 179 -7.24 11.76 -3.62
N GLY A 180 -6.21 12.38 -4.19
CA GLY A 180 -5.70 13.60 -3.62
C GLY A 180 -4.69 14.36 -4.44
N GLY A 181 -4.25 15.48 -3.84
CA GLY A 181 -3.19 16.31 -4.36
C GLY A 181 -1.88 16.05 -3.66
N GLN A 182 -0.79 16.22 -4.38
CA GLN A 182 0.56 16.06 -3.86
C GLN A 182 1.48 17.16 -4.34
N ILE A 183 2.48 17.46 -3.52
CA ILE A 183 3.61 18.31 -3.86
C ILE A 183 4.90 17.58 -3.55
N GLY A 184 5.99 17.98 -4.18
CA GLY A 184 7.28 17.35 -3.93
C GLY A 184 8.43 18.08 -4.58
N ILE A 185 9.60 17.51 -4.37
CA ILE A 185 10.85 17.91 -4.99
C ILE A 185 11.58 16.69 -5.54
N ASP A 186 12.25 16.89 -6.65
CA ASP A 186 13.17 15.94 -7.24
C ASP A 186 14.52 16.63 -7.38
N ALA A 187 15.56 16.05 -6.79
CA ALA A 187 16.88 16.61 -6.76
C ALA A 187 17.93 15.64 -7.35
N LEU A 188 18.65 16.11 -8.34
CA LEU A 188 19.85 15.43 -8.83
C LEU A 188 20.99 15.64 -7.84
N LEU A 189 21.30 14.62 -7.03
CA LEU A 189 22.31 14.70 -5.98
C LEU A 189 23.73 14.51 -6.53
N TYR A 190 23.88 13.61 -7.51
CA TYR A 190 25.16 13.32 -8.13
C TYR A 190 24.98 12.91 -9.58
N SER A 191 25.85 13.38 -10.45
CA SER A 191 25.85 13.00 -11.86
C SER A 191 27.26 12.98 -12.43
N ASN A 192 27.67 11.82 -12.91
CA ASN A 192 28.86 11.68 -13.71
C ASN A 192 28.60 10.82 -14.94
N ARG A 193 29.65 10.41 -15.67
CA ARG A 193 29.55 9.60 -16.89
C ARG A 193 28.92 8.22 -16.63
N TRP A 194 29.05 7.67 -15.42
CA TRP A 194 28.69 6.29 -15.08
C TRP A 194 27.52 6.17 -14.08
N LEU A 195 27.29 7.22 -13.27
CA LEU A 195 26.34 7.15 -12.17
C LEU A 195 25.54 8.44 -12.11
N HIS A 196 24.22 8.30 -12.03
CA HIS A 196 23.28 9.36 -11.70
C HIS A 196 22.58 8.95 -10.40
N VAL A 197 22.52 9.87 -9.44
CA VAL A 197 21.80 9.67 -8.19
C VAL A 197 20.78 10.78 -8.06
N GLU A 198 19.51 10.40 -8.06
CA GLU A 198 18.38 11.29 -7.88
C GLU A 198 17.68 10.96 -6.56
N SER A 199 17.12 11.97 -5.90
CA SER A 199 16.28 11.81 -4.72
C SER A 199 14.95 12.51 -4.95
N VAL A 200 13.86 11.78 -4.72
CA VAL A 200 12.50 12.30 -4.84
C VAL A 200 11.86 12.29 -3.47
N LEU A 201 11.30 13.43 -3.07
CA LEU A 201 10.46 13.58 -1.88
C LEU A 201 9.10 14.11 -2.31
N LYS A 202 8.04 13.40 -1.98
CA LYS A 202 6.66 13.82 -2.23
C LYS A 202 5.82 13.72 -0.95
N GLY A 203 4.85 14.59 -0.81
CA GLY A 203 3.85 14.52 0.26
C GLY A 203 2.50 15.00 -0.26
N GLY A 204 1.43 14.38 0.20
CA GLY A 204 0.09 14.71 -0.26
C GLY A 204 -0.99 14.46 0.78
N ALA A 205 -2.12 15.14 0.57
CA ALA A 205 -3.35 14.97 1.32
C ALA A 205 -4.40 14.33 0.41
N TYR A 206 -5.09 13.33 0.94
CA TYR A 206 -5.98 12.46 0.17
C TYR A 206 -7.30 12.28 0.90
N TRP A 207 -8.36 12.19 0.12
CA TRP A 207 -9.63 11.65 0.56
C TRP A 207 -9.58 10.14 0.45
N ASN A 208 -9.93 9.42 1.53
CA ASN A 208 -9.95 7.96 1.53
C ASN A 208 -11.39 7.45 1.43
N GLU A 209 -11.61 6.56 0.49
CA GLU A 209 -12.83 5.78 0.34
C GLU A 209 -12.52 4.33 0.75
N ALA A 210 -12.97 3.91 1.92
CA ALA A 210 -12.72 2.58 2.45
C ALA A 210 -13.93 1.67 2.25
N LEU A 211 -13.70 0.50 1.66
CA LEU A 211 -14.68 -0.58 1.53
C LEU A 211 -14.17 -1.78 2.32
N SER A 212 -14.97 -2.26 3.27
CA SER A 212 -14.67 -3.47 4.05
C SER A 212 -15.72 -4.54 3.76
N ARG A 213 -15.25 -5.76 3.52
CA ARG A 213 -16.07 -6.94 3.33
C ARG A 213 -15.55 -8.05 4.24
N GLN A 214 -16.44 -8.66 4.99
CA GLN A 214 -16.11 -9.77 5.86
C GLN A 214 -17.02 -10.95 5.54
N ILE A 215 -16.46 -12.13 5.49
CA ILE A 215 -17.16 -13.38 5.22
C ILE A 215 -16.76 -14.37 6.32
N TYR A 216 -17.76 -14.96 6.96
CA TYR A 216 -17.59 -16.09 7.85
C TYR A 216 -18.32 -17.28 7.27
N GLN A 217 -17.67 -18.42 7.19
CA GLN A 217 -18.25 -19.68 6.71
C GLN A 217 -17.97 -20.78 7.73
N GLN A 218 -19.00 -21.51 8.09
CA GLN A 218 -18.93 -22.70 8.93
C GLN A 218 -19.45 -23.90 8.15
N ASN A 219 -18.65 -24.93 7.95
CA ASN A 219 -19.01 -26.11 7.17
C ASN A 219 -19.62 -25.78 5.79
N GLY A 220 -19.16 -24.71 5.14
CA GLY A 220 -19.67 -24.28 3.83
C GLY A 220 -20.96 -23.45 3.87
N ALA A 221 -21.57 -23.24 5.04
CA ALA A 221 -22.67 -22.29 5.23
C ALA A 221 -22.12 -20.96 5.72
N GLY A 222 -22.37 -19.87 4.99
CA GLY A 222 -21.70 -18.59 5.25
C GLY A 222 -22.66 -17.44 5.55
N VAL A 223 -22.19 -16.49 6.35
CA VAL A 223 -22.76 -15.17 6.53
C VAL A 223 -21.79 -14.14 5.97
N GLU A 224 -22.26 -13.34 5.04
CA GLU A 224 -21.51 -12.21 4.50
C GLU A 224 -21.96 -10.92 5.17
N ILE A 225 -20.99 -10.16 5.67
CA ILE A 225 -21.21 -8.81 6.20
C ILE A 225 -20.37 -7.87 5.37
N SER A 226 -21.02 -7.06 4.55
CA SER A 226 -20.35 -5.98 3.83
C SER A 226 -20.76 -4.64 4.45
N GLY A 227 -19.77 -3.79 4.70
CA GLY A 227 -20.00 -2.44 5.23
C GLY A 227 -19.21 -1.44 4.40
N TYR A 228 -19.85 -0.32 4.05
CA TYR A 228 -19.12 0.90 3.76
C TYR A 228 -18.76 1.51 5.10
N ASP A 229 -17.49 1.57 5.39
CA ASP A 229 -17.05 2.38 6.50
C ASP A 229 -17.30 3.85 6.14
N SER A 230 -17.79 4.61 7.11
CA SER A 230 -18.08 6.05 6.96
C SER A 230 -16.88 6.74 6.34
N PRO A 231 -17.06 7.78 5.50
CA PRO A 231 -15.96 8.43 4.81
C PRO A 231 -14.85 8.74 5.80
N SER A 232 -13.76 8.04 5.64
CA SER A 232 -12.59 8.21 6.48
C SER A 232 -12.07 9.62 6.33
N PRO A 233 -11.55 10.17 7.42
CA PRO A 233 -10.94 11.50 7.39
C PRO A 233 -9.79 11.55 6.38
N ALA A 234 -9.31 12.74 6.11
CA ALA A 234 -8.17 12.97 5.23
C ALA A 234 -6.98 12.07 5.62
N ALA A 235 -6.42 11.40 4.65
CA ALA A 235 -5.20 10.60 4.78
C ALA A 235 -4.00 11.39 4.26
N PHE A 236 -2.84 11.20 4.89
CA PHE A 236 -1.58 11.79 4.43
C PHE A 236 -0.64 10.67 3.97
N VAL A 237 -0.05 10.87 2.79
CA VAL A 237 0.92 9.93 2.23
C VAL A 237 2.21 10.68 1.92
N GLY A 238 3.33 10.14 2.40
CA GLY A 238 4.68 10.58 2.08
C GLY A 238 5.43 9.54 1.27
N GLU A 239 6.29 9.99 0.38
CA GLU A 239 7.16 9.15 -0.45
C GLU A 239 8.57 9.73 -0.43
N LEU A 240 9.55 8.88 -0.13
CA LEU A 240 10.97 9.17 -0.30
C LEU A 240 11.57 8.08 -1.19
N GLY A 241 12.20 8.48 -2.27
CA GLY A 241 12.83 7.57 -3.21
C GLY A 241 14.25 8.00 -3.57
N PHE A 242 15.10 7.03 -3.85
CA PHE A 242 16.42 7.19 -4.43
C PHE A 242 16.52 6.35 -5.70
N THR A 243 17.18 6.88 -6.70
CA THR A 243 17.35 6.17 -7.98
C THR A 243 18.74 6.41 -8.54
#